data_ea8c5a78f416199502aab394512b33bf
#
_entry.id   ea8c5a78f416199502aab394512b33bf
#
_cell.length_a   1.000
_cell.length_b   1.000
_cell.length_c   1.000
_cell.angle_alpha   90.00
_cell.angle_beta   90.00
_cell.angle_gamma   90.00
#
_symmetry.space_group_name_H-M   'P 1'
#
loop_
_entity.id
_entity.type
_entity.pdbx_description
1 polymer ?
#
loop_
_entity_poly.entity_id
_entity_poly.type
_entity_poly.pdbx_seq_one_letter_code
_entity_poly.pdbx_strand_id
1 'polypeptide(L)'
;MRAELAVKRAAKPALVRVRGLSKQYVQRGAFSRRKFVIDAVREVDLEIQPQCLTALVGESGSGKSTLARCLAMLERPDKGEIWFEGEEISRRRAKELASLRPKIQMVFQDSAGALNPRFSAAEIIAEPLEIQRRCGGDKVRRRACELMEEVGLSPDWADRRPLEFSGGQRQRLAIARAIALQPAFLVLDESLSKLDLITQAQILQLLSDLQTSHDLTYLLICHDLTLVRRVADFVLVMHHGEIVERGTRQEVLASPQHVHTRHLMSSVRDLESAFRDAHVGERS
;
A
#
# COMPACT_ATOMS: atom_id res chain seq x y z
N MET A 1 23.93 -3.49 -1.23
CA MET A 1 23.58 -2.08 -0.91
C MET A 1 22.15 -1.91 -0.36
N ARG A 2 21.02 -2.22 -1.10
CA ARG A 2 19.65 -2.12 -0.51
C ARG A 2 19.44 -3.03 0.71
N ALA A 3 19.86 -4.29 0.67
CA ALA A 3 19.72 -5.23 1.80
C ALA A 3 20.50 -4.78 3.05
N GLU A 4 21.71 -4.27 2.91
CA GLU A 4 22.50 -3.75 4.03
C GLU A 4 21.89 -2.49 4.65
N LEU A 5 21.29 -1.62 3.83
CA LEU A 5 20.54 -0.46 4.31
C LEU A 5 19.27 -0.88 5.05
N ALA A 6 18.57 -1.91 4.59
CA ALA A 6 17.39 -2.46 5.27
C ALA A 6 17.76 -3.03 6.65
N VAL A 7 18.87 -3.76 6.76
CA VAL A 7 19.36 -4.29 8.04
C VAL A 7 19.75 -3.15 9.02
N LYS A 8 20.42 -2.10 8.55
CA LYS A 8 20.72 -0.91 9.38
C LYS A 8 19.44 -0.16 9.82
N ARG A 9 18.42 -0.13 8.97
CA ARG A 9 17.11 0.48 9.28
C ARG A 9 16.31 -0.35 10.27
N ALA A 10 16.44 -1.68 10.24
CA ALA A 10 15.83 -2.60 11.23
C ALA A 10 16.36 -2.41 12.67
N ALA A 11 17.48 -1.74 12.85
CA ALA A 11 17.99 -1.36 14.19
C ALA A 11 17.27 -0.13 14.79
N LYS A 12 16.47 0.59 14.02
CA LYS A 12 15.63 1.70 14.52
C LYS A 12 14.33 1.16 15.14
N PRO A 13 13.69 1.92 16.06
CA PRO A 13 12.34 1.57 16.51
C PRO A 13 11.38 1.48 15.30
N ALA A 14 10.51 0.47 15.32
CA ALA A 14 9.51 0.29 14.27
C ALA A 14 8.62 1.54 14.15
N LEU A 15 8.34 1.97 12.91
CA LEU A 15 7.40 3.08 12.65
C LEU A 15 5.97 2.68 13.00
N VAL A 16 5.59 1.45 12.60
CA VAL A 16 4.29 0.86 12.96
C VAL A 16 4.54 -0.44 13.69
N ARG A 17 3.90 -0.63 14.84
CA ARG A 17 3.88 -1.89 15.59
C ARG A 17 2.46 -2.29 15.88
N VAL A 18 2.17 -3.57 15.72
CA VAL A 18 0.84 -4.15 15.92
C VAL A 18 0.95 -5.34 16.87
N ARG A 19 0.00 -5.45 17.81
CA ARG A 19 -0.07 -6.55 18.77
C ARG A 19 -1.49 -7.07 18.87
N GLY A 20 -1.69 -8.37 18.63
CA GLY A 20 -2.93 -9.11 18.81
C GLY A 20 -4.12 -8.53 18.01
N LEU A 21 -3.87 -7.90 16.86
CA LEU A 21 -4.90 -7.20 16.10
C LEU A 21 -5.90 -8.17 15.51
N SER A 22 -7.18 -7.94 15.81
CA SER A 22 -8.28 -8.74 15.27
C SER A 22 -9.38 -7.87 14.71
N LYS A 23 -9.98 -8.33 13.59
CA LYS A 23 -11.10 -7.66 12.94
C LYS A 23 -12.11 -8.67 12.42
N GLN A 24 -13.39 -8.48 12.79
CA GLN A 24 -14.49 -9.33 12.39
C GLN A 24 -15.53 -8.51 11.61
N TYR A 25 -16.18 -9.16 10.67
CA TYR A 25 -17.36 -8.62 9.99
C TYR A 25 -18.56 -9.51 10.26
N VAL A 26 -19.68 -8.90 10.60
CA VAL A 26 -20.95 -9.61 10.79
C VAL A 26 -21.83 -9.39 9.57
N GLN A 27 -21.96 -10.42 8.74
CA GLN A 27 -22.93 -10.42 7.65
C GLN A 27 -24.28 -11.00 8.11
N ARG A 28 -25.36 -10.28 7.80
CA ARG A 28 -26.71 -10.78 7.95
C ARG A 28 -27.16 -11.34 6.60
N GLY A 29 -27.58 -12.60 6.57
CA GLY A 29 -28.15 -13.17 5.36
C GLY A 29 -29.38 -12.36 4.91
N ALA A 30 -29.49 -12.03 3.61
CA ALA A 30 -30.56 -11.20 3.05
C ALA A 30 -31.98 -11.81 3.32
N PHE A 31 -32.06 -13.12 3.49
CA PHE A 31 -33.32 -13.86 3.73
C PHE A 31 -33.29 -14.77 4.96
N SER A 32 -32.24 -14.68 5.80
CA SER A 32 -32.15 -15.51 7.01
C SER A 32 -31.75 -14.69 8.22
N ARG A 33 -32.30 -15.04 9.42
CA ARG A 33 -31.89 -14.46 10.71
C ARG A 33 -30.48 -14.93 11.14
N ARG A 34 -29.81 -15.78 10.36
CA ARG A 34 -28.46 -16.25 10.68
C ARG A 34 -27.45 -15.15 10.47
N LYS A 35 -26.66 -14.89 11.49
CA LYS A 35 -25.48 -14.01 11.43
C LYS A 35 -24.29 -14.88 11.06
N PHE A 36 -23.57 -14.51 10.03
CA PHE A 36 -22.27 -15.09 9.69
C PHE A 36 -21.19 -14.13 10.18
N VAL A 37 -20.29 -14.63 10.98
CA VAL A 37 -19.11 -13.88 11.45
C VAL A 37 -17.94 -14.29 10.56
N ILE A 38 -17.29 -13.31 9.96
CA ILE A 38 -16.09 -13.51 9.14
C ILE A 38 -14.92 -12.89 9.91
N ASP A 39 -13.98 -13.73 10.35
CA ASP A 39 -12.74 -13.31 10.98
C ASP A 39 -11.76 -12.87 9.89
N ALA A 40 -11.77 -11.58 9.55
CA ALA A 40 -10.93 -11.06 8.48
C ALA A 40 -9.47 -10.89 8.89
N VAL A 41 -9.22 -10.59 10.19
CA VAL A 41 -7.88 -10.50 10.79
C VAL A 41 -7.93 -11.18 12.15
N ARG A 42 -6.96 -12.05 12.46
CA ARG A 42 -6.90 -12.88 13.65
C ARG A 42 -5.57 -12.72 14.36
N GLU A 43 -5.58 -12.07 15.52
CA GLU A 43 -4.45 -11.94 16.45
C GLU A 43 -3.10 -11.62 15.78
N VAL A 44 -3.13 -10.69 14.80
CA VAL A 44 -1.95 -10.34 14.02
C VAL A 44 -0.98 -9.52 14.84
N ASP A 45 0.30 -9.98 14.85
CA ASP A 45 1.45 -9.24 15.33
C ASP A 45 2.37 -8.91 14.15
N LEU A 46 2.77 -7.64 13.99
CA LEU A 46 3.75 -7.23 12.99
C LEU A 46 4.48 -5.95 13.38
N GLU A 47 5.61 -5.73 12.71
CA GLU A 47 6.36 -4.48 12.77
C GLU A 47 6.70 -4.01 11.35
N ILE A 48 6.60 -2.70 11.10
CA ILE A 48 7.01 -2.05 9.86
C ILE A 48 8.15 -1.09 10.19
N GLN A 49 9.29 -1.33 9.57
CA GLN A 49 10.49 -0.54 9.80
C GLN A 49 10.45 0.78 9.04
N PRO A 50 10.96 1.89 9.60
CA PRO A 50 10.97 3.18 8.93
C PRO A 50 11.81 3.14 7.65
N GLN A 51 11.39 3.91 6.65
CA GLN A 51 12.07 4.04 5.37
C GLN A 51 12.28 2.71 4.63
N CYS A 52 11.44 1.70 4.90
CA CYS A 52 11.45 0.40 4.24
C CYS A 52 10.17 0.19 3.44
N LEU A 53 10.25 -0.64 2.40
CA LEU A 53 9.09 -1.16 1.70
C LEU A 53 8.80 -2.56 2.23
N THR A 54 7.71 -2.68 2.99
CA THR A 54 7.19 -3.97 3.46
C THR A 54 6.08 -4.41 2.51
N ALA A 55 6.22 -5.60 1.92
CA ALA A 55 5.17 -6.20 1.10
C ALA A 55 4.29 -7.12 1.95
N LEU A 56 2.96 -6.98 1.81
CA LEU A 56 1.97 -7.89 2.38
C LEU A 56 1.36 -8.72 1.27
N VAL A 57 1.67 -10.01 1.25
CA VAL A 57 1.26 -10.95 0.20
C VAL A 57 0.34 -12.03 0.75
N GLY A 58 -0.41 -12.69 -0.13
CA GLY A 58 -1.33 -13.78 0.21
C GLY A 58 -2.48 -13.86 -0.80
N GLU A 59 -3.29 -14.92 -0.72
CA GLU A 59 -4.43 -15.14 -1.59
C GLU A 59 -5.52 -14.07 -1.45
N SER A 60 -6.38 -13.96 -2.47
CA SER A 60 -7.57 -13.10 -2.38
C SER A 60 -8.44 -13.56 -1.20
N GLY A 61 -8.96 -12.59 -0.42
CA GLY A 61 -9.75 -12.88 0.77
C GLY A 61 -8.97 -13.27 2.02
N SER A 62 -7.62 -13.29 2.00
CA SER A 62 -6.81 -13.60 3.19
C SER A 62 -6.84 -12.54 4.30
N GLY A 63 -7.43 -11.36 4.05
CA GLY A 63 -7.57 -10.28 5.06
C GLY A 63 -6.66 -9.07 4.86
N LYS A 64 -5.81 -9.04 3.81
CA LYS A 64 -4.79 -8.00 3.56
C LYS A 64 -5.35 -6.57 3.55
N SER A 65 -6.39 -6.33 2.74
CA SER A 65 -7.00 -4.99 2.64
C SER A 65 -7.69 -4.57 3.93
N THR A 66 -8.24 -5.52 4.70
CA THR A 66 -8.80 -5.23 6.04
C THR A 66 -7.69 -4.82 7.01
N LEU A 67 -6.59 -5.57 7.06
CA LEU A 67 -5.41 -5.21 7.85
C LEU A 67 -4.89 -3.83 7.46
N ALA A 68 -4.74 -3.57 6.16
CA ALA A 68 -4.29 -2.28 5.64
C ALA A 68 -5.19 -1.11 6.07
N ARG A 69 -6.52 -1.27 6.00
CA ARG A 69 -7.47 -0.24 6.44
C ARG A 69 -7.39 0.00 7.94
N CYS A 70 -7.15 -1.04 8.74
CA CYS A 70 -6.90 -0.88 10.17
C CYS A 70 -5.60 -0.08 10.42
N LEU A 71 -4.51 -0.39 9.71
CA LEU A 71 -3.24 0.32 9.83
C LEU A 71 -3.32 1.77 9.35
N ALA A 72 -4.11 2.02 8.29
CA ALA A 72 -4.40 3.37 7.81
C ALA A 72 -5.41 4.13 8.69
N MET A 73 -5.90 3.54 9.79
CA MET A 73 -6.92 4.11 10.70
C MET A 73 -8.23 4.48 9.98
N LEU A 74 -8.55 3.81 8.88
CA LEU A 74 -9.81 3.92 8.16
C LEU A 74 -10.88 3.01 8.78
N GLU A 75 -10.45 1.88 9.35
CA GLU A 75 -11.28 0.97 10.11
C GLU A 75 -10.68 0.76 11.50
N ARG A 76 -11.55 0.65 12.52
CA ARG A 76 -11.09 0.33 13.87
C ARG A 76 -10.97 -1.17 14.03
N PRO A 77 -9.86 -1.68 14.59
CA PRO A 77 -9.78 -3.06 14.99
C PRO A 77 -10.79 -3.35 16.11
N ASP A 78 -11.23 -4.61 16.23
CA ASP A 78 -12.12 -5.03 17.31
C ASP A 78 -11.34 -5.40 18.56
N LYS A 79 -10.07 -5.87 18.38
CA LYS A 79 -9.13 -6.17 19.46
C LYS A 79 -7.70 -5.81 19.02
N GLY A 80 -6.81 -5.76 20.00
CA GLY A 80 -5.39 -5.51 19.80
C GLY A 80 -5.02 -4.04 19.81
N GLU A 81 -3.75 -3.78 19.54
CA GLU A 81 -3.15 -2.45 19.63
C GLU A 81 -2.35 -2.13 18.36
N ILE A 82 -2.46 -0.88 17.92
CA ILE A 82 -1.65 -0.31 16.85
C ILE A 82 -0.85 0.85 17.42
N TRP A 83 0.46 0.80 17.24
CA TRP A 83 1.41 1.83 17.65
C TRP A 83 2.00 2.48 16.40
N PHE A 84 2.04 3.80 16.38
CA PHE A 84 2.64 4.60 15.33
C PHE A 84 3.60 5.62 15.94
N GLU A 85 4.86 5.65 15.48
CA GLU A 85 5.92 6.51 16.06
C GLU A 85 6.05 6.34 17.58
N GLY A 86 5.84 5.12 18.10
CA GLY A 86 5.93 4.81 19.53
C GLY A 86 4.69 5.15 20.35
N GLU A 87 3.65 5.74 19.75
CA GLU A 87 2.40 6.09 20.42
C GLU A 87 1.28 5.11 20.05
N GLU A 88 0.50 4.65 21.02
CA GLU A 88 -0.69 3.82 20.80
C GLU A 88 -1.81 4.67 20.17
N ILE A 89 -2.34 4.21 19.03
CA ILE A 89 -3.32 4.98 18.22
C ILE A 89 -4.67 4.29 18.04
N SER A 90 -4.76 2.98 18.28
CA SER A 90 -5.98 2.18 18.01
C SER A 90 -7.19 2.60 18.86
N ARG A 91 -6.96 3.14 20.05
CA ARG A 91 -8.01 3.58 20.99
C ARG A 91 -8.35 5.07 20.88
N ARG A 92 -7.61 5.84 20.06
CA ARG A 92 -7.82 7.29 19.91
C ARG A 92 -9.18 7.61 19.32
N ARG A 93 -9.76 8.72 19.76
CA ARG A 93 -11.02 9.24 19.22
C ARG A 93 -10.79 9.89 17.85
N ALA A 94 -11.84 10.03 17.04
CA ALA A 94 -11.76 10.60 15.69
C ALA A 94 -11.09 11.98 15.64
N LYS A 95 -11.29 12.82 16.67
CA LYS A 95 -10.65 14.15 16.78
C LYS A 95 -9.13 14.06 17.02
N GLU A 96 -8.69 13.07 17.80
CA GLU A 96 -7.27 12.82 18.11
C GLU A 96 -6.54 12.21 16.90
N LEU A 97 -7.27 11.44 16.09
CA LEU A 97 -6.76 10.90 14.83
C LEU A 97 -6.57 11.96 13.75
N ALA A 98 -7.20 13.13 13.86
CA ALA A 98 -7.08 14.19 12.87
C ALA A 98 -5.63 14.66 12.67
N SER A 99 -4.82 14.68 13.73
CA SER A 99 -3.38 15.01 13.66
C SER A 99 -2.53 13.91 13.03
N LEU A 100 -2.99 12.65 13.03
CA LEU A 100 -2.28 11.51 12.47
C LEU A 100 -2.62 11.28 10.99
N ARG A 101 -3.82 11.68 10.54
CA ARG A 101 -4.25 11.52 9.14
C ARG A 101 -3.26 12.05 8.10
N PRO A 102 -2.61 13.22 8.30
CA PRO A 102 -1.57 13.67 7.38
C PRO A 102 -0.37 12.74 7.33
N LYS A 103 -0.02 12.08 8.43
CA LYS A 103 1.16 11.22 8.55
C LYS A 103 0.95 9.81 7.98
N ILE A 104 -0.32 9.37 7.91
CA ILE A 104 -0.70 8.03 7.42
C ILE A 104 -1.65 8.20 6.25
N GLN A 105 -1.22 7.82 5.07
CA GLN A 105 -2.00 7.94 3.84
C GLN A 105 -2.19 6.59 3.16
N MET A 106 -3.20 6.47 2.31
CA MET A 106 -3.52 5.25 1.59
C MET A 106 -3.88 5.55 0.13
N VAL A 107 -3.30 4.76 -0.79
CA VAL A 107 -3.70 4.69 -2.19
C VAL A 107 -4.51 3.40 -2.37
N PHE A 108 -5.76 3.53 -2.79
CA PHE A 108 -6.70 2.43 -2.92
C PHE A 108 -6.49 1.62 -4.21
N GLN A 109 -6.98 0.39 -4.22
CA GLN A 109 -6.97 -0.54 -5.36
C GLN A 109 -7.58 0.05 -6.63
N ASP A 110 -8.66 0.81 -6.52
CA ASP A 110 -9.28 1.55 -7.62
C ASP A 110 -8.96 3.05 -7.48
N SER A 111 -7.74 3.41 -7.86
CA SER A 111 -7.30 4.80 -7.85
C SER A 111 -8.15 5.68 -8.78
N ALA A 112 -8.67 5.12 -9.89
CA ALA A 112 -9.54 5.85 -10.82
C ALA A 112 -10.90 6.18 -10.18
N GLY A 113 -11.49 5.24 -9.44
CA GLY A 113 -12.75 5.45 -8.72
C GLY A 113 -12.59 6.31 -7.45
N ALA A 114 -11.38 6.41 -6.92
CA ALA A 114 -11.08 7.22 -5.74
C ALA A 114 -10.82 8.71 -6.05
N LEU A 115 -10.63 9.07 -7.32
CA LEU A 115 -10.46 10.46 -7.75
C LEU A 115 -11.81 11.07 -8.12
N ASN A 116 -12.12 12.26 -7.59
CA ASN A 116 -13.35 12.96 -7.94
C ASN A 116 -13.32 13.35 -9.43
N PRO A 117 -14.23 12.81 -10.29
CA PRO A 117 -14.18 13.04 -11.73
C PRO A 117 -14.53 14.49 -12.13
N ARG A 118 -15.04 15.29 -11.19
CA ARG A 118 -15.41 16.69 -11.41
C ARG A 118 -14.25 17.66 -11.16
N PHE A 119 -13.22 17.20 -10.41
CA PHE A 119 -12.05 18.00 -10.08
C PHE A 119 -10.99 17.90 -11.16
N SER A 120 -10.24 18.98 -11.36
CA SER A 120 -9.01 18.97 -12.13
C SER A 120 -7.88 18.26 -11.40
N ALA A 121 -6.79 17.93 -12.09
CA ALA A 121 -5.62 17.32 -11.48
C ALA A 121 -5.05 18.16 -10.34
N ALA A 122 -4.95 19.47 -10.53
CA ALA A 122 -4.48 20.38 -9.49
C ALA A 122 -5.43 20.40 -8.28
N GLU A 123 -6.75 20.45 -8.48
CA GLU A 123 -7.74 20.40 -7.39
C GLU A 123 -7.69 19.09 -6.61
N ILE A 124 -7.49 17.95 -7.28
CA ILE A 124 -7.35 16.65 -6.63
C ILE A 124 -6.14 16.62 -5.69
N ILE A 125 -4.99 17.13 -6.15
CA ILE A 125 -3.77 17.18 -5.33
C ILE A 125 -3.90 18.24 -4.23
N ALA A 126 -4.57 19.35 -4.51
CA ALA A 126 -4.80 20.46 -3.60
C ALA A 126 -5.75 20.11 -2.44
N GLU A 127 -6.77 19.28 -2.69
CA GLU A 127 -7.83 18.95 -1.74
C GLU A 127 -7.32 18.57 -0.33
N PRO A 128 -6.35 17.64 -0.14
CA PRO A 128 -5.85 17.33 1.20
C PRO A 128 -5.13 18.52 1.87
N LEU A 129 -4.45 19.36 1.10
CA LEU A 129 -3.77 20.55 1.62
C LEU A 129 -4.78 21.60 2.14
N GLU A 130 -5.88 21.80 1.43
CA GLU A 130 -6.97 22.70 1.80
C GLU A 130 -7.71 22.20 3.04
N ILE A 131 -8.08 20.90 3.08
CA ILE A 131 -8.73 20.28 4.24
C ILE A 131 -7.88 20.45 5.50
N GLN A 132 -6.57 20.30 5.40
CA GLN A 132 -5.64 20.47 6.52
C GLN A 132 -5.24 21.93 6.76
N ARG A 133 -5.78 22.88 5.98
CA ARG A 133 -5.50 24.32 6.08
C ARG A 133 -4.00 24.65 6.07
N ARG A 134 -3.20 23.86 5.36
CA ARG A 134 -1.74 24.06 5.28
C ARG A 134 -1.36 25.26 4.44
N CYS A 135 -2.13 25.56 3.42
CA CYS A 135 -2.00 26.72 2.56
C CYS A 135 -3.34 27.00 1.88
N GLY A 136 -3.50 28.15 1.20
CA GLY A 136 -4.70 28.54 0.46
C GLY A 136 -4.35 29.37 -0.77
N GLY A 137 -5.32 29.50 -1.68
CA GLY A 137 -5.19 30.30 -2.90
C GLY A 137 -4.08 29.80 -3.84
N ASP A 138 -3.34 30.72 -4.45
CA ASP A 138 -2.31 30.43 -5.46
C ASP A 138 -1.17 29.53 -4.96
N LYS A 139 -0.90 29.53 -3.65
CA LYS A 139 0.15 28.68 -3.06
C LYS A 139 -0.22 27.21 -3.14
N VAL A 140 -1.50 26.86 -2.94
CA VAL A 140 -1.96 25.47 -3.05
C VAL A 140 -1.82 24.96 -4.48
N ARG A 141 -2.25 25.76 -5.46
CA ARG A 141 -2.13 25.40 -6.88
C ARG A 141 -0.67 25.23 -7.30
N ARG A 142 0.23 26.12 -6.88
CA ARG A 142 1.67 26.00 -7.14
C ARG A 142 2.20 24.70 -6.56
N ARG A 143 1.88 24.39 -5.30
CA ARG A 143 2.32 23.14 -4.68
C ARG A 143 1.76 21.90 -5.39
N ALA A 144 0.52 21.96 -5.87
CA ALA A 144 -0.07 20.88 -6.67
C ALA A 144 0.72 20.66 -7.99
N CYS A 145 1.11 21.73 -8.68
CA CYS A 145 1.95 21.63 -9.89
C CYS A 145 3.34 21.03 -9.59
N GLU A 146 4.00 21.47 -8.52
CA GLU A 146 5.27 20.87 -8.06
C GLU A 146 5.14 19.37 -7.80
N LEU A 147 4.06 18.94 -7.13
CA LEU A 147 3.78 17.52 -6.87
C LEU A 147 3.47 16.74 -8.16
N MET A 148 2.86 17.38 -9.16
CA MET A 148 2.71 16.77 -10.49
C MET A 148 4.07 16.47 -11.11
N GLU A 149 4.99 17.42 -11.08
CA GLU A 149 6.36 17.21 -11.60
C GLU A 149 7.07 16.10 -10.83
N GLU A 150 6.97 16.08 -9.49
CA GLU A 150 7.58 15.05 -8.63
C GLU A 150 7.13 13.63 -9.01
N VAL A 151 5.87 13.47 -9.49
CA VAL A 151 5.35 12.17 -9.94
C VAL A 151 5.48 11.95 -11.45
N GLY A 152 6.16 12.87 -12.18
CA GLY A 152 6.39 12.78 -13.62
C GLY A 152 5.14 13.05 -14.45
N LEU A 153 4.27 13.96 -14.00
CA LEU A 153 3.15 14.54 -14.76
C LEU A 153 3.49 15.97 -15.14
N SER A 154 3.13 16.40 -16.38
CA SER A 154 3.33 17.80 -16.78
C SER A 154 2.40 18.73 -16.01
N PRO A 155 2.92 19.86 -15.46
CA PRO A 155 2.09 20.92 -14.87
C PRO A 155 1.08 21.52 -15.84
N ASP A 156 1.31 21.47 -17.15
CA ASP A 156 0.38 21.92 -18.18
C ASP A 156 -0.93 21.14 -18.16
N TRP A 157 -0.95 19.98 -17.52
CA TRP A 157 -2.14 19.14 -17.36
C TRP A 157 -2.91 19.44 -16.06
N ALA A 158 -2.55 20.49 -15.34
CA ALA A 158 -3.13 20.84 -14.04
C ALA A 158 -4.66 21.02 -14.09
N ASP A 159 -5.19 21.51 -15.24
CA ASP A 159 -6.62 21.73 -15.44
C ASP A 159 -7.36 20.54 -16.07
N ARG A 160 -6.65 19.47 -16.46
CA ARG A 160 -7.27 18.25 -16.99
C ARG A 160 -8.01 17.49 -15.90
N ARG A 161 -9.07 16.80 -16.29
CA ARG A 161 -9.87 15.93 -15.43
C ARG A 161 -9.34 14.49 -15.46
N PRO A 162 -9.61 13.66 -14.42
CA PRO A 162 -9.11 12.29 -14.33
C PRO A 162 -9.38 11.41 -15.56
N LEU A 163 -10.49 11.61 -16.23
CA LEU A 163 -10.86 10.84 -17.43
C LEU A 163 -9.94 11.11 -18.63
N GLU A 164 -9.22 12.22 -18.64
CA GLU A 164 -8.29 12.63 -19.72
C GLU A 164 -6.89 12.03 -19.52
N PHE A 165 -6.65 11.30 -18.41
CA PHE A 165 -5.40 10.64 -18.07
C PHE A 165 -5.46 9.14 -18.37
N SER A 166 -4.32 8.56 -18.79
CA SER A 166 -4.15 7.10 -18.86
C SER A 166 -4.23 6.44 -17.47
N GLY A 167 -4.34 5.11 -17.42
CA GLY A 167 -4.36 4.36 -16.16
C GLY A 167 -3.13 4.65 -15.28
N GLY A 168 -1.94 4.61 -15.87
CA GLY A 168 -0.69 4.92 -15.17
C GLY A 168 -0.58 6.39 -14.74
N GLN A 169 -1.08 7.33 -15.55
CA GLN A 169 -1.14 8.74 -15.17
C GLN A 169 -2.12 8.99 -14.02
N ARG A 170 -3.29 8.34 -14.01
CA ARG A 170 -4.22 8.38 -12.86
C ARG A 170 -3.59 7.83 -11.59
N GLN A 171 -2.80 6.76 -11.73
CA GLN A 171 -2.07 6.22 -10.58
C GLN A 171 -1.04 7.22 -10.02
N ARG A 172 -0.28 7.89 -10.90
CA ARG A 172 0.64 8.97 -10.52
C ARG A 172 -0.09 10.13 -9.82
N LEU A 173 -1.26 10.51 -10.33
CA LEU A 173 -2.11 11.54 -9.72
C LEU A 173 -2.58 11.14 -8.30
N ALA A 174 -2.99 9.88 -8.11
CA ALA A 174 -3.37 9.36 -6.80
C ALA A 174 -2.17 9.32 -5.82
N ILE A 175 -0.97 9.00 -6.30
CA ILE A 175 0.27 9.05 -5.51
C ILE A 175 0.59 10.51 -5.14
N ALA A 176 0.53 11.46 -6.09
CA ALA A 176 0.77 12.89 -5.82
C ALA A 176 -0.18 13.43 -4.75
N ARG A 177 -1.48 13.09 -4.83
CA ARG A 177 -2.47 13.43 -3.81
C ARG A 177 -2.10 12.85 -2.44
N ALA A 178 -1.66 11.60 -2.39
CA ALA A 178 -1.32 10.94 -1.14
C ALA A 178 -0.06 11.54 -0.48
N ILE A 179 0.96 11.91 -1.27
CA ILE A 179 2.20 12.50 -0.73
C ILE A 179 2.08 14.02 -0.46
N ALA A 180 0.98 14.68 -0.87
CA ALA A 180 0.79 16.12 -0.69
C ALA A 180 0.91 16.56 0.77
N LEU A 181 0.51 15.70 1.72
CA LEU A 181 0.60 15.96 3.15
C LEU A 181 1.95 15.55 3.77
N GLN A 182 2.90 15.06 2.98
CA GLN A 182 4.21 14.56 3.43
C GLN A 182 4.05 13.47 4.49
N PRO A 183 3.39 12.34 4.17
CA PRO A 183 3.17 11.27 5.12
C PRO A 183 4.49 10.59 5.50
N ALA A 184 4.56 10.03 6.71
CA ALA A 184 5.63 9.12 7.11
C ALA A 184 5.34 7.68 6.68
N PHE A 185 4.05 7.33 6.53
CA PHE A 185 3.57 5.99 6.17
C PHE A 185 2.55 6.03 5.05
N LEU A 186 2.82 5.31 3.97
CA LEU A 186 1.94 5.20 2.81
C LEU A 186 1.58 3.74 2.54
N VAL A 187 0.29 3.44 2.60
CA VAL A 187 -0.27 2.14 2.28
C VAL A 187 -0.70 2.12 0.80
N LEU A 188 -0.26 1.11 0.06
CA LEU A 188 -0.56 0.91 -1.35
C LEU A 188 -1.37 -0.40 -1.48
N ASP A 189 -2.70 -0.31 -1.58
CA ASP A 189 -3.59 -1.49 -1.61
C ASP A 189 -3.86 -1.91 -3.06
N GLU A 190 -3.19 -2.99 -3.51
CA GLU A 190 -3.30 -3.57 -4.87
C GLU A 190 -3.31 -2.53 -6.00
N SER A 191 -2.76 -1.37 -5.74
CA SER A 191 -2.86 -0.19 -6.59
C SER A 191 -2.10 -0.32 -7.92
N LEU A 192 -1.28 -1.35 -8.09
CA LEU A 192 -0.48 -1.62 -9.29
C LEU A 192 -1.04 -2.76 -10.14
N SER A 193 -1.98 -3.56 -9.64
CA SER A 193 -2.41 -4.82 -10.25
C SER A 193 -3.08 -4.68 -11.62
N LYS A 194 -3.66 -3.52 -11.92
CA LYS A 194 -4.39 -3.23 -13.18
C LYS A 194 -3.53 -2.55 -14.25
N LEU A 195 -2.26 -2.33 -13.98
CA LEU A 195 -1.33 -1.66 -14.89
C LEU A 195 -0.54 -2.70 -15.72
N ASP A 196 -0.16 -2.34 -16.93
CA ASP A 196 0.76 -3.13 -17.73
C ASP A 196 2.17 -3.17 -17.10
N LEU A 197 2.98 -4.15 -17.46
CA LEU A 197 4.29 -4.39 -16.85
C LEU A 197 5.27 -3.20 -16.96
N ILE A 198 5.20 -2.45 -18.07
CA ILE A 198 6.07 -1.29 -18.28
C ILE A 198 5.67 -0.18 -17.32
N THR A 199 4.37 0.12 -17.27
CA THR A 199 3.82 1.13 -16.36
C THR A 199 4.05 0.75 -14.89
N GLN A 200 3.89 -0.54 -14.53
CA GLN A 200 4.22 -1.02 -13.18
C GLN A 200 5.69 -0.73 -12.83
N ALA A 201 6.62 -1.05 -13.72
CA ALA A 201 8.06 -0.81 -13.50
C ALA A 201 8.35 0.69 -13.29
N GLN A 202 7.71 1.56 -14.08
CA GLN A 202 7.85 3.00 -13.94
C GLN A 202 7.29 3.53 -12.61
N ILE A 203 6.14 3.03 -12.16
CA ILE A 203 5.58 3.42 -10.86
C ILE A 203 6.45 2.91 -9.71
N LEU A 204 7.01 1.71 -9.81
CA LEU A 204 7.92 1.19 -8.78
C LEU A 204 9.21 2.02 -8.68
N GLN A 205 9.75 2.46 -9.82
CA GLN A 205 10.89 3.38 -9.81
C GLN A 205 10.51 4.71 -9.14
N LEU A 206 9.36 5.30 -9.51
CA LEU A 206 8.85 6.49 -8.86
C LEU A 206 8.71 6.32 -7.33
N LEU A 207 8.12 5.21 -6.86
CA LEU A 207 8.00 4.93 -5.42
C LEU A 207 9.37 4.83 -4.73
N SER A 208 10.37 4.25 -5.41
CA SER A 208 11.76 4.19 -4.90
C SER A 208 12.40 5.57 -4.77
N ASP A 209 12.16 6.45 -5.75
CA ASP A 209 12.69 7.81 -5.77
C ASP A 209 12.01 8.65 -4.67
N LEU A 210 10.68 8.56 -4.56
CA LEU A 210 9.91 9.21 -3.51
C LEU A 210 10.26 8.70 -2.10
N GLN A 211 10.59 7.41 -1.96
CA GLN A 211 11.06 6.85 -0.69
C GLN A 211 12.32 7.55 -0.21
N THR A 212 13.23 7.84 -1.13
CA THR A 212 14.51 8.47 -0.80
C THR A 212 14.36 9.97 -0.55
N SER A 213 13.52 10.66 -1.36
CA SER A 213 13.36 12.12 -1.27
C SER A 213 12.47 12.58 -0.12
N HIS A 214 11.52 11.74 0.31
CA HIS A 214 10.54 12.07 1.36
C HIS A 214 10.65 11.20 2.62
N ASP A 215 11.67 10.34 2.75
CA ASP A 215 11.83 9.39 3.87
C ASP A 215 10.61 8.49 4.10
N LEU A 216 9.89 8.13 3.03
CA LEU A 216 8.65 7.38 3.07
C LEU A 216 8.84 5.94 3.52
N THR A 217 7.88 5.45 4.30
CA THR A 217 7.74 4.04 4.63
C THR A 217 6.52 3.49 3.90
N TYR A 218 6.67 2.32 3.28
CA TYR A 218 5.59 1.70 2.49
C TYR A 218 5.09 0.40 3.08
N LEU A 219 3.76 0.21 3.03
CA LEU A 219 3.13 -1.10 3.04
C LEU A 219 2.50 -1.33 1.68
N LEU A 220 3.08 -2.24 0.90
CA LEU A 220 2.57 -2.62 -0.42
C LEU A 220 1.79 -3.92 -0.32
N ILE A 221 0.47 -3.87 -0.58
CA ILE A 221 -0.34 -5.06 -0.75
C ILE A 221 -0.26 -5.50 -2.20
N CYS A 222 0.19 -6.72 -2.41
CA CYS A 222 0.39 -7.27 -3.73
C CYS A 222 0.17 -8.78 -3.73
N HIS A 223 -0.40 -9.32 -4.80
CA HIS A 223 -0.48 -10.75 -5.06
C HIS A 223 0.62 -11.23 -6.03
N ASP A 224 1.31 -10.31 -6.71
CA ASP A 224 2.40 -10.61 -7.64
C ASP A 224 3.74 -10.68 -6.89
N LEU A 225 4.20 -11.90 -6.65
CA LEU A 225 5.48 -12.16 -5.99
C LEU A 225 6.69 -11.80 -6.86
N THR A 226 6.56 -11.73 -8.19
CA THR A 226 7.62 -11.28 -9.10
C THR A 226 7.92 -9.80 -8.86
N LEU A 227 6.86 -9.00 -8.67
CA LEU A 227 6.97 -7.60 -8.32
C LEU A 227 7.58 -7.43 -6.91
N VAL A 228 7.11 -8.21 -5.93
CA VAL A 228 7.62 -8.18 -4.56
C VAL A 228 9.12 -8.49 -4.51
N ARG A 229 9.60 -9.46 -5.29
CA ARG A 229 11.04 -9.79 -5.43
C ARG A 229 11.90 -8.60 -5.83
N ARG A 230 11.36 -7.68 -6.63
CA ARG A 230 12.14 -6.55 -7.17
C ARG A 230 12.27 -5.40 -6.18
N VAL A 231 11.24 -5.17 -5.34
CA VAL A 231 11.12 -3.91 -4.61
C VAL A 231 11.08 -4.05 -3.10
N ALA A 232 10.59 -5.17 -2.55
CA ALA A 232 10.40 -5.30 -1.11
C ALA A 232 11.73 -5.41 -0.35
N ASP A 233 11.78 -4.79 0.83
CA ASP A 233 12.82 -5.00 1.83
C ASP A 233 12.40 -6.14 2.78
N PHE A 234 11.13 -6.13 3.22
CA PHE A 234 10.50 -7.12 4.07
C PHE A 234 9.24 -7.68 3.43
N VAL A 235 8.91 -8.91 3.78
CA VAL A 235 7.71 -9.61 3.30
C VAL A 235 6.94 -10.18 4.48
N LEU A 236 5.63 -9.96 4.46
CA LEU A 236 4.65 -10.54 5.35
C LEU A 236 3.71 -11.42 4.52
N VAL A 237 3.56 -12.68 4.87
CA VAL A 237 2.65 -13.61 4.20
C VAL A 237 1.40 -13.78 5.05
N MET A 238 0.25 -13.47 4.47
CA MET A 238 -1.04 -13.54 5.16
C MET A 238 -1.90 -14.67 4.60
N HIS A 239 -2.43 -15.51 5.48
CA HIS A 239 -3.31 -16.62 5.16
C HIS A 239 -4.43 -16.72 6.20
N HIS A 240 -5.70 -16.78 5.74
CA HIS A 240 -6.89 -16.90 6.60
C HIS A 240 -6.92 -15.93 7.81
N GLY A 241 -6.51 -14.69 7.61
CA GLY A 241 -6.53 -13.65 8.64
C GLY A 241 -5.28 -13.59 9.52
N GLU A 242 -4.31 -14.47 9.35
CA GLU A 242 -3.10 -14.59 10.16
C GLU A 242 -1.83 -14.28 9.36
N ILE A 243 -0.80 -13.72 10.00
CA ILE A 243 0.54 -13.62 9.40
C ILE A 243 1.27 -14.95 9.67
N VAL A 244 1.36 -15.78 8.63
CA VAL A 244 1.93 -17.13 8.74
C VAL A 244 3.44 -17.17 8.54
N GLU A 245 4.00 -16.17 7.85
CA GLU A 245 5.46 -16.04 7.68
C GLU A 245 5.84 -14.58 7.53
N ARG A 246 7.01 -14.20 8.07
CA ARG A 246 7.57 -12.85 7.98
C ARG A 246 9.08 -12.89 8.00
N GLY A 247 9.70 -11.95 7.31
CA GLY A 247 11.16 -11.82 7.27
C GLY A 247 11.61 -10.85 6.20
N THR A 248 12.91 -10.82 5.97
CA THR A 248 13.47 -10.14 4.81
C THR A 248 12.98 -10.81 3.52
N ARG A 249 12.97 -10.06 2.43
CA ARG A 249 12.65 -10.60 1.12
C ARG A 249 13.43 -11.88 0.80
N GLN A 250 14.71 -11.92 1.16
CA GLN A 250 15.55 -13.07 0.87
C GLN A 250 15.15 -14.29 1.69
N GLU A 251 14.86 -14.13 2.98
CA GLU A 251 14.42 -15.23 3.85
C GLU A 251 13.10 -15.81 3.36
N VAL A 252 12.08 -14.98 3.15
CA VAL A 252 10.73 -15.46 2.81
C VAL A 252 10.64 -16.00 1.39
N LEU A 253 11.27 -15.33 0.39
CA LEU A 253 11.10 -15.72 -1.01
C LEU A 253 12.15 -16.70 -1.54
N ALA A 254 13.34 -16.80 -0.91
CA ALA A 254 14.35 -17.78 -1.32
C ALA A 254 14.28 -19.07 -0.49
N SER A 255 13.87 -18.99 0.78
CA SER A 255 13.87 -20.13 1.72
C SER A 255 12.57 -20.15 2.55
N PRO A 256 11.38 -20.25 1.91
CA PRO A 256 10.10 -20.22 2.60
C PRO A 256 9.95 -21.39 3.58
N GLN A 257 9.60 -21.09 4.82
CA GLN A 257 9.46 -22.08 5.88
C GLN A 257 8.03 -22.59 6.00
N HIS A 258 7.03 -21.70 5.82
CA HIS A 258 5.64 -22.08 5.94
C HIS A 258 5.12 -22.78 4.68
N VAL A 259 4.29 -23.82 4.84
CA VAL A 259 3.74 -24.61 3.74
C VAL A 259 2.96 -23.75 2.74
N HIS A 260 2.18 -22.79 3.22
CA HIS A 260 1.41 -21.89 2.38
C HIS A 260 2.31 -20.97 1.54
N THR A 261 3.40 -20.44 2.14
CA THR A 261 4.38 -19.63 1.40
C THR A 261 5.03 -20.46 0.28
N ARG A 262 5.40 -21.71 0.54
CA ARG A 262 5.93 -22.62 -0.50
C ARG A 262 4.93 -22.82 -1.63
N HIS A 263 3.65 -23.00 -1.30
CA HIS A 263 2.59 -23.15 -2.30
C HIS A 263 2.42 -21.88 -3.16
N LEU A 264 2.41 -20.70 -2.56
CA LEU A 264 2.38 -19.43 -3.29
C LEU A 264 3.59 -19.28 -4.22
N MET A 265 4.78 -19.71 -3.78
CA MET A 265 6.00 -19.63 -4.58
C MET A 265 6.03 -20.65 -5.73
N SER A 266 5.48 -21.86 -5.56
CA SER A 266 5.40 -22.85 -6.63
C SER A 266 4.49 -22.40 -7.76
N SER A 267 3.32 -21.83 -7.43
CA SER A 267 2.37 -21.30 -8.43
C SER A 267 2.99 -20.22 -9.34
N VAL A 268 3.92 -19.40 -8.82
CA VAL A 268 4.64 -18.40 -9.62
C VAL A 268 5.67 -19.05 -10.53
N ARG A 269 6.41 -20.07 -10.05
CA ARG A 269 7.40 -20.79 -10.87
C ARG A 269 6.75 -21.55 -12.02
N ASP A 270 5.60 -22.16 -11.78
CA ASP A 270 4.85 -22.89 -12.81
C ASP A 270 4.36 -21.94 -13.92
N LEU A 271 3.92 -20.74 -13.57
CA LEU A 271 3.57 -19.70 -14.54
C LEU A 271 4.80 -19.22 -15.34
N GLU A 272 5.93 -18.95 -14.69
CA GLU A 272 7.16 -18.53 -15.36
C GLU A 272 7.71 -19.63 -16.31
N SER A 273 7.60 -20.92 -15.95
CA SER A 273 8.00 -22.03 -16.81
C SER A 273 7.07 -22.17 -18.01
N ALA A 274 5.75 -22.11 -17.80
CA ALA A 274 4.76 -22.19 -18.88
C ALA A 274 4.92 -21.04 -19.90
N PHE A 275 5.24 -19.83 -19.45
CA PHE A 275 5.53 -18.69 -20.34
C PHE A 275 6.84 -18.88 -21.13
N ARG A 276 7.88 -19.49 -20.56
CA ARG A 276 9.12 -19.80 -21.28
C ARG A 276 8.89 -20.86 -22.37
N ASP A 277 8.15 -21.91 -22.05
CA ASP A 277 7.86 -23.00 -22.98
C ASP A 277 6.99 -22.54 -24.16
N ALA A 278 6.02 -21.65 -23.91
CA ALA A 278 5.20 -21.05 -24.96
C ALA A 278 6.02 -20.21 -25.96
N HIS A 279 7.06 -19.50 -25.51
CA HIS A 279 7.91 -18.65 -26.38
C HIS A 279 9.00 -19.44 -27.13
N VAL A 280 9.33 -20.67 -26.70
CA VAL A 280 10.27 -21.55 -27.41
C VAL A 280 9.58 -22.26 -28.55
N GLY A 281 8.26 -22.53 -28.42
CA GLY A 281 7.47 -23.19 -29.48
C GLY A 281 7.16 -22.34 -30.72
N GLU A 282 7.26 -21.00 -30.63
CA GLU A 282 7.02 -20.07 -31.76
C GLU A 282 8.26 -19.81 -32.64
N ARG A 283 9.42 -20.43 -32.32
CA ARG A 283 10.68 -20.25 -33.06
C ARG A 283 11.15 -21.54 -33.81
N SER A 284 10.26 -22.52 -33.95
CA SER A 284 10.56 -23.77 -34.68
C SER A 284 9.84 -23.83 -36.01
#